data_bf28774f1145ee3ecdc1d25214cff1b8
#
_entry.id   bf28774f1145ee3ecdc1d25214cff1b8
#
_cell.length_a   1.000
_cell.length_b   1.000
_cell.length_c   1.000
_cell.angle_alpha   90.00
_cell.angle_beta   90.00
_cell.angle_gamma   90.00
#
_symmetry.space_group_name_H-M   'P 1'
#
loop_
_entity.id
_entity.type
_entity.pdbx_description
1 polymer ?
#
loop_
_entity_poly.entity_id
_entity_poly.type
_entity_poly.pdbx_seq_one_letter_code
_entity_poly.pdbx_strand_id
1 'polypeptide(L)'
;MVILYKALRYIVITIICLFLAFIGLLAYLFVTQANIEQVNYIEGCKSDETLTVYCDFQNPEDLAVLPDNRHILVSEFGAIIPLSPVNIQGNLSLLDTIDGSKRNLEIEMSENDWGDPKCERENTIFSPHGIDINQRVDGSYQLAIVNHMPTETIELFQLREINDTWSLRWRGCVDAPVHGYFNDVALKSNGSFYVSQMYDKNTSLFMLAVLDNTKEDTGYVYHWTRQNGFERLKNTDGAFPNGVELSEDESNLFINYAFGNKTSKYNLMSESIEATFSMNGIPDNITIDGDYLWVGAQDHSGLDSLIHCGVFANDVFEDPMTNQCPLPFAAYHLKQSDLSLVNSYKYSNTVMGTVTVALSVNGKLFFGTYHGDRIASVELSKE
;
A
#
# COMPACT_ATOMS: atom_id res chain seq x y z
N MET A 1 -44.08 36.44 23.27
CA MET A 1 -42.97 36.20 24.20
C MET A 1 -42.91 34.75 24.68
N VAL A 2 -43.96 34.16 25.23
CA VAL A 2 -44.01 32.79 25.80
C VAL A 2 -43.72 31.68 24.71
N ILE A 3 -44.28 31.84 23.52
CA ILE A 3 -44.08 30.86 22.39
C ILE A 3 -42.62 30.87 21.93
N LEU A 4 -42.00 32.02 21.79
CA LEU A 4 -40.60 32.17 21.38
C LEU A 4 -39.66 31.56 22.41
N TYR A 5 -39.92 31.72 23.70
CA TYR A 5 -39.14 31.11 24.77
C TYR A 5 -39.22 29.56 24.77
N LYS A 6 -40.44 29.01 24.53
CA LYS A 6 -40.61 27.57 24.41
C LYS A 6 -39.89 27.01 23.21
N ALA A 7 -39.98 27.67 22.05
CA ALA A 7 -39.26 27.24 20.82
C ALA A 7 -37.73 27.26 21.05
N LEU A 8 -37.19 28.32 21.66
CA LEU A 8 -35.77 28.43 21.96
C LEU A 8 -35.31 27.31 22.93
N ARG A 9 -36.11 27.00 23.95
CA ARG A 9 -35.82 25.91 24.88
C ARG A 9 -35.74 24.54 24.20
N TYR A 10 -36.67 24.23 23.26
CA TYR A 10 -36.63 22.97 22.49
C TYR A 10 -35.41 22.92 21.57
N ILE A 11 -35.06 24.02 20.91
CA ILE A 11 -33.85 24.08 20.07
C ILE A 11 -32.59 23.79 20.89
N VAL A 12 -32.46 24.43 22.06
CA VAL A 12 -31.31 24.21 22.97
C VAL A 12 -31.25 22.75 23.45
N ILE A 13 -32.39 22.17 23.85
CA ILE A 13 -32.42 20.76 24.27
C ILE A 13 -32.04 19.84 23.13
N THR A 14 -32.53 20.08 21.91
CA THR A 14 -32.17 19.28 20.72
C THR A 14 -30.67 19.35 20.44
N ILE A 15 -30.06 20.53 20.47
CA ILE A 15 -28.63 20.72 20.30
C ILE A 15 -27.82 19.94 21.35
N ILE A 16 -28.24 20.02 22.64
CA ILE A 16 -27.57 19.28 23.72
C ILE A 16 -27.70 17.77 23.51
N CYS A 17 -28.88 17.26 23.12
CA CYS A 17 -29.06 15.84 22.84
C CYS A 17 -28.21 15.36 21.66
N LEU A 18 -28.11 16.13 20.58
CA LEU A 18 -27.26 15.82 19.44
C LEU A 18 -25.78 15.82 19.85
N PHE A 19 -25.37 16.78 20.66
CA PHE A 19 -23.97 16.85 21.14
C PHE A 19 -23.64 15.67 22.07
N LEU A 20 -24.52 15.27 22.95
CA LEU A 20 -24.36 14.10 23.84
C LEU A 20 -24.36 12.79 23.02
N ALA A 21 -25.21 12.68 21.99
CA ALA A 21 -25.24 11.54 21.10
C ALA A 21 -23.92 11.44 20.29
N PHE A 22 -23.39 12.58 19.84
CA PHE A 22 -22.09 12.64 19.15
C PHE A 22 -20.93 12.23 20.07
N ILE A 23 -20.90 12.74 21.33
CA ILE A 23 -19.89 12.30 22.32
C ILE A 23 -20.03 10.82 22.62
N GLY A 24 -21.27 10.30 22.77
CA GLY A 24 -21.50 8.87 22.97
C GLY A 24 -21.03 8.00 21.82
N LEU A 25 -21.23 8.46 20.57
CA LEU A 25 -20.73 7.79 19.39
C LEU A 25 -19.21 7.80 19.35
N LEU A 26 -18.56 8.94 19.61
CA LEU A 26 -17.10 9.03 19.68
C LEU A 26 -16.53 8.11 20.76
N ALA A 27 -17.14 8.10 21.96
CA ALA A 27 -16.73 7.21 23.05
C ALA A 27 -16.90 5.73 22.68
N TYR A 28 -17.99 5.38 21.99
CA TYR A 28 -18.24 4.03 21.49
C TYR A 28 -17.17 3.61 20.49
N LEU A 29 -16.87 4.44 19.49
CA LEU A 29 -15.80 4.19 18.51
C LEU A 29 -14.44 4.03 19.18
N PHE A 30 -14.14 4.87 20.18
CA PHE A 30 -12.88 4.79 20.93
C PHE A 30 -12.75 3.51 21.74
N VAL A 31 -13.81 3.08 22.42
CA VAL A 31 -13.80 1.88 23.28
C VAL A 31 -13.85 0.57 22.48
N THR A 32 -14.48 0.59 21.29
CA THR A 32 -14.68 -0.63 20.51
C THR A 32 -13.63 -0.88 19.43
N GLN A 33 -12.86 0.14 19.05
CA GLN A 33 -11.88 0.04 17.97
C GLN A 33 -10.42 0.18 18.42
N ALA A 34 -10.11 0.96 19.45
CA ALA A 34 -8.77 1.01 20.00
C ALA A 34 -8.48 -0.26 20.80
N ASN A 35 -7.60 -1.12 20.27
CA ASN A 35 -7.26 -2.40 20.89
C ASN A 35 -5.89 -2.39 21.54
N ILE A 36 -5.10 -1.33 21.33
CA ILE A 36 -3.71 -1.22 21.78
C ILE A 36 -3.64 -0.13 22.87
N GLU A 37 -3.37 -0.55 24.10
CA GLU A 37 -3.27 0.39 25.23
C GLU A 37 -1.89 1.05 25.31
N GLN A 38 -0.83 0.33 24.95
CA GLN A 38 0.55 0.81 25.04
C GLN A 38 1.37 0.34 23.85
N VAL A 39 2.23 1.23 23.33
CA VAL A 39 3.22 0.95 22.32
C VAL A 39 4.61 1.26 22.84
N ASN A 40 5.60 0.46 22.47
CA ASN A 40 7.00 0.75 22.74
C ASN A 40 7.54 1.59 21.58
N TYR A 41 7.95 2.81 21.86
CA TYR A 41 8.62 3.64 20.86
C TYR A 41 9.89 2.96 20.36
N ILE A 42 10.09 3.04 19.05
CA ILE A 42 11.26 2.45 18.40
C ILE A 42 12.36 3.51 18.34
N GLU A 43 13.44 3.29 19.08
CA GLU A 43 14.57 4.23 19.12
C GLU A 43 15.69 3.78 18.18
N GLY A 44 16.01 4.65 17.22
CA GLY A 44 17.09 4.44 16.26
C GLY A 44 16.86 3.25 15.33
N CYS A 45 17.73 3.08 14.34
CA CYS A 45 17.66 1.96 13.41
C CYS A 45 18.65 0.88 13.84
N LYS A 46 18.17 -0.17 14.52
CA LYS A 46 18.99 -1.29 15.04
C LYS A 46 18.17 -2.57 14.97
N SER A 47 18.83 -3.67 14.58
CA SER A 47 18.27 -5.02 14.67
C SER A 47 18.02 -5.44 16.11
N ASP A 48 17.02 -6.29 16.32
CA ASP A 48 16.79 -7.01 17.57
C ASP A 48 17.06 -8.54 17.42
N GLU A 49 16.61 -9.33 18.38
CA GLU A 49 16.74 -10.79 18.34
C GLU A 49 15.81 -11.44 17.30
N THR A 50 14.79 -10.70 16.84
CA THR A 50 13.72 -11.21 15.96
C THR A 50 13.91 -10.76 14.53
N LEU A 51 14.25 -9.48 14.32
CA LEU A 51 14.33 -8.85 13.01
C LEU A 51 15.70 -8.23 12.74
N THR A 52 16.24 -8.51 11.57
CA THR A 52 17.38 -7.77 11.01
C THR A 52 16.86 -6.56 10.26
N VAL A 53 17.39 -5.35 10.52
CA VAL A 53 16.96 -4.12 9.83
C VAL A 53 18.05 -3.56 8.91
N TYR A 54 17.59 -2.95 7.83
CA TYR A 54 18.37 -2.19 6.84
C TYR A 54 17.88 -0.75 6.89
N CYS A 55 18.79 0.17 7.15
CA CYS A 55 18.49 1.56 7.49
C CYS A 55 18.57 2.50 6.27
N ASP A 56 18.29 3.81 6.53
CA ASP A 56 18.43 4.91 5.58
C ASP A 56 17.40 4.91 4.44
N PHE A 57 16.29 4.21 4.60
CA PHE A 57 15.14 4.28 3.68
C PHE A 57 14.17 5.39 4.11
N GLN A 58 13.31 5.77 3.19
CA GLN A 58 12.25 6.74 3.41
C GLN A 58 10.91 6.08 3.10
N ASN A 59 10.18 5.65 4.14
CA ASN A 59 8.88 5.01 3.97
C ASN A 59 8.91 3.94 2.85
N PRO A 60 9.71 2.86 2.99
CA PRO A 60 9.84 1.81 1.99
C PRO A 60 8.53 1.01 1.92
N GLU A 61 7.58 1.54 1.16
CA GLU A 61 6.18 1.13 1.19
C GLU A 61 5.97 -0.17 0.43
N ASP A 62 6.63 -0.32 -0.74
CA ASP A 62 6.50 -1.54 -1.54
C ASP A 62 7.86 -2.04 -2.04
N LEU A 63 7.93 -3.37 -2.25
CA LEU A 63 9.14 -4.11 -2.55
C LEU A 63 8.92 -5.08 -3.71
N ALA A 64 9.81 -5.05 -4.72
CA ALA A 64 9.80 -6.00 -5.80
C ALA A 64 11.21 -6.60 -6.02
N VAL A 65 11.30 -7.92 -6.18
CA VAL A 65 12.58 -8.57 -6.46
C VAL A 65 13.00 -8.33 -7.92
N LEU A 66 14.27 -7.98 -8.14
CA LEU A 66 14.81 -7.86 -9.48
C LEU A 66 15.09 -9.24 -10.12
N PRO A 67 15.18 -9.32 -11.45
CA PRO A 67 15.41 -10.57 -12.17
C PRO A 67 16.67 -11.33 -11.77
N ASP A 68 17.63 -10.68 -11.11
CA ASP A 68 18.85 -11.31 -10.60
C ASP A 68 18.65 -12.07 -9.28
N ASN A 69 17.47 -12.02 -8.67
CA ASN A 69 17.14 -12.60 -7.38
C ASN A 69 18.09 -12.17 -6.23
N ARG A 70 18.76 -11.04 -6.40
CA ARG A 70 19.69 -10.46 -5.43
C ARG A 70 19.24 -9.10 -4.93
N HIS A 71 18.82 -8.25 -5.85
CA HIS A 71 18.42 -6.91 -5.52
C HIS A 71 16.89 -6.81 -5.33
N ILE A 72 16.48 -6.05 -4.33
CA ILE A 72 15.09 -5.65 -4.12
C ILE A 72 14.95 -4.19 -4.56
N LEU A 73 14.03 -3.94 -5.51
CA LEU A 73 13.57 -2.60 -5.81
C LEU A 73 12.67 -2.13 -4.67
N VAL A 74 12.89 -0.91 -4.23
CA VAL A 74 12.19 -0.30 -3.11
C VAL A 74 11.46 0.95 -3.58
N SER A 75 10.14 0.96 -3.39
CA SER A 75 9.31 2.15 -3.51
C SER A 75 9.38 2.95 -2.21
N GLU A 76 10.15 4.04 -2.21
CA GLU A 76 10.25 4.95 -1.08
C GLU A 76 9.17 6.04 -1.22
N PHE A 77 8.06 5.85 -0.56
CA PHE A 77 6.79 6.56 -0.77
C PHE A 77 6.86 8.09 -0.53
N GLY A 78 7.77 8.58 0.29
CA GLY A 78 7.74 9.98 0.67
C GLY A 78 6.59 10.27 1.65
N ALA A 79 5.81 11.32 1.38
CA ALA A 79 4.61 11.64 2.15
C ALA A 79 3.62 12.43 1.30
N ILE A 80 2.34 12.18 1.44
CA ILE A 80 1.28 12.86 0.68
C ILE A 80 0.08 13.24 1.55
N ILE A 81 -0.54 14.37 1.22
CA ILE A 81 -1.84 14.78 1.78
C ILE A 81 -2.94 13.80 1.26
N PRO A 82 -3.90 13.33 2.09
CA PRO A 82 -4.19 13.78 3.47
C PRO A 82 -3.48 12.98 4.57
N LEU A 83 -2.68 11.97 4.24
CA LEU A 83 -2.00 11.12 5.21
C LEU A 83 -0.81 11.82 5.90
N SER A 84 -0.31 12.90 5.31
CA SER A 84 0.73 13.77 5.86
C SER A 84 0.27 15.23 5.81
N PRO A 85 0.77 16.11 6.69
CA PRO A 85 0.49 17.55 6.62
C PRO A 85 1.14 18.24 5.41
N VAL A 86 2.13 17.60 4.79
CA VAL A 86 2.89 18.12 3.65
C VAL A 86 3.13 17.03 2.61
N ASN A 87 3.33 17.43 1.35
CA ASN A 87 3.82 16.52 0.32
C ASN A 87 5.34 16.48 0.34
N ILE A 88 5.91 15.29 0.45
CA ILE A 88 7.35 15.02 0.37
C ILE A 88 7.59 14.08 -0.80
N GLN A 89 8.53 14.45 -1.68
CA GLN A 89 8.93 13.62 -2.80
C GLN A 89 9.49 12.29 -2.30
N GLY A 90 9.09 11.21 -2.96
CA GLY A 90 9.62 9.87 -2.76
C GLY A 90 10.85 9.60 -3.62
N ASN A 91 11.29 8.35 -3.61
CA ASN A 91 12.46 7.88 -4.35
C ASN A 91 12.31 6.40 -4.75
N LEU A 92 13.16 5.96 -5.66
CA LEU A 92 13.35 4.55 -6.00
C LEU A 92 14.78 4.15 -5.68
N SER A 93 14.92 3.10 -4.89
CA SER A 93 16.23 2.59 -4.52
C SER A 93 16.31 1.06 -4.63
N LEU A 94 17.51 0.54 -4.50
CA LEU A 94 17.78 -0.88 -4.42
C LEU A 94 18.37 -1.22 -3.05
N LEU A 95 17.91 -2.34 -2.49
CA LEU A 95 18.55 -3.05 -1.41
C LEU A 95 19.28 -4.27 -1.99
N ASP A 96 20.59 -4.40 -1.77
CA ASP A 96 21.33 -5.63 -2.01
C ASP A 96 21.10 -6.59 -0.84
N THR A 97 20.49 -7.74 -1.10
CA THR A 97 20.14 -8.73 -0.06
C THR A 97 21.35 -9.47 0.53
N ILE A 98 22.52 -9.37 -0.10
CA ILE A 98 23.75 -10.06 0.34
C ILE A 98 24.51 -9.20 1.34
N ASP A 99 24.78 -7.94 1.03
CA ASP A 99 25.59 -7.06 1.89
C ASP A 99 24.78 -5.99 2.62
N GLY A 100 23.48 -5.88 2.34
CA GLY A 100 22.57 -4.93 2.96
C GLY A 100 22.75 -3.48 2.49
N SER A 101 23.53 -3.25 1.46
CA SER A 101 23.77 -1.90 0.96
C SER A 101 22.54 -1.35 0.22
N LYS A 102 22.30 -0.05 0.40
CA LYS A 102 21.30 0.72 -0.33
C LYS A 102 21.97 1.56 -1.42
N ARG A 103 21.34 1.67 -2.59
CA ARG A 103 21.67 2.69 -3.59
C ARG A 103 20.42 3.19 -4.31
N ASN A 104 20.42 4.48 -4.66
CA ASN A 104 19.37 5.05 -5.48
C ASN A 104 19.50 4.60 -6.94
N LEU A 105 18.37 4.43 -7.62
CA LEU A 105 18.33 4.11 -9.03
C LEU A 105 18.51 5.36 -9.89
N GLU A 106 19.35 5.25 -10.91
CA GLU A 106 19.46 6.28 -11.94
C GLU A 106 18.30 6.14 -12.93
N ILE A 107 17.68 7.27 -13.28
CA ILE A 107 16.56 7.35 -14.21
C ILE A 107 16.98 8.13 -15.45
N GLU A 108 16.92 7.49 -16.60
CA GLU A 108 17.07 8.11 -17.92
C GLU A 108 15.68 8.43 -18.47
N MET A 109 15.42 9.70 -18.79
CA MET A 109 14.19 10.09 -19.48
C MET A 109 14.25 9.75 -20.96
N SER A 110 13.14 9.27 -21.53
CA SER A 110 13.03 8.99 -22.98
C SER A 110 11.64 9.35 -23.51
N GLU A 111 11.34 9.00 -24.76
CA GLU A 111 10.02 9.22 -25.35
C GLU A 111 8.95 8.32 -24.70
N ASN A 112 7.69 8.84 -24.62
CA ASN A 112 6.53 8.08 -24.15
C ASN A 112 6.04 7.13 -25.26
N ASP A 113 6.53 5.90 -25.24
CA ASP A 113 6.15 4.87 -26.22
C ASP A 113 5.40 3.66 -25.60
N TRP A 114 5.32 3.57 -24.27
CA TRP A 114 4.57 2.53 -23.57
C TRP A 114 3.25 3.03 -22.95
N GLY A 115 3.19 4.28 -22.53
CA GLY A 115 2.04 4.88 -21.85
C GLY A 115 0.95 5.43 -22.78
N ASP A 116 0.07 6.25 -22.22
CA ASP A 116 -0.90 7.03 -22.98
C ASP A 116 -0.15 8.14 -23.77
N PRO A 117 -0.30 8.24 -25.08
CA PRO A 117 0.35 9.29 -25.88
C PRO A 117 0.07 10.73 -25.44
N LYS A 118 -0.99 10.94 -24.64
CA LYS A 118 -1.37 12.26 -24.11
C LYS A 118 -0.71 12.59 -22.78
N CYS A 119 -0.17 11.59 -22.08
CA CYS A 119 0.51 11.81 -20.81
C CYS A 119 1.90 12.38 -21.08
N GLU A 120 2.18 13.55 -20.55
CA GLU A 120 3.45 14.26 -20.67
C GLU A 120 4.12 14.39 -19.32
N ARG A 121 5.44 14.19 -19.27
CA ARG A 121 6.24 14.32 -18.04
C ARG A 121 7.52 15.09 -18.33
N GLU A 122 7.68 16.20 -17.63
CA GLU A 122 8.82 17.10 -17.83
C GLU A 122 10.01 16.80 -16.89
N ASN A 123 9.78 16.04 -15.80
CA ASN A 123 10.80 15.83 -14.78
C ASN A 123 10.62 14.48 -14.06
N THR A 124 11.55 14.16 -13.16
CA THR A 124 11.57 12.93 -12.36
C THR A 124 11.07 13.14 -10.91
N ILE A 125 10.21 14.13 -10.70
CA ILE A 125 9.57 14.33 -9.39
C ILE A 125 8.44 13.35 -9.27
N PHE A 126 8.49 12.45 -8.28
CA PHE A 126 7.40 11.53 -7.97
C PHE A 126 7.34 11.17 -6.48
N SER A 127 6.19 10.64 -6.11
CA SER A 127 5.97 9.93 -4.86
C SER A 127 5.46 8.55 -5.23
N PRO A 128 6.37 7.56 -5.38
CA PRO A 128 6.00 6.20 -5.76
C PRO A 128 5.25 5.52 -4.63
N HIS A 129 4.32 4.63 -4.98
CA HIS A 129 3.53 3.80 -4.08
C HIS A 129 3.68 2.34 -4.50
N GLY A 130 2.58 1.62 -4.80
CA GLY A 130 2.65 0.25 -5.30
C GLY A 130 3.45 0.12 -6.59
N ILE A 131 4.20 -0.95 -6.73
CA ILE A 131 5.11 -1.23 -7.85
C ILE A 131 4.99 -2.68 -8.31
N ASP A 132 5.14 -2.90 -9.62
CA ASP A 132 5.26 -4.25 -10.15
C ASP A 132 6.26 -4.33 -11.29
N ILE A 133 6.97 -5.47 -11.34
CA ILE A 133 7.97 -5.80 -12.38
C ILE A 133 7.51 -7.03 -13.13
N ASN A 134 7.34 -6.91 -14.45
CA ASN A 134 7.03 -8.05 -15.30
C ASN A 134 7.90 -8.06 -16.58
N GLN A 135 8.19 -9.24 -17.10
CA GLN A 135 8.85 -9.39 -18.38
C GLN A 135 7.83 -9.28 -19.51
N ARG A 136 8.10 -8.35 -20.44
CA ARG A 136 7.27 -8.18 -21.64
C ARG A 136 7.51 -9.32 -22.64
N VAL A 137 6.57 -9.50 -23.57
CA VAL A 137 6.68 -10.49 -24.67
C VAL A 137 7.90 -10.29 -25.57
N ASP A 138 8.50 -9.09 -25.60
CA ASP A 138 9.74 -8.80 -26.33
C ASP A 138 11.01 -9.10 -25.54
N GLY A 139 10.87 -9.62 -24.31
CA GLY A 139 11.95 -9.98 -23.41
C GLY A 139 12.48 -8.82 -22.54
N SER A 140 12.02 -7.59 -22.75
CA SER A 140 12.39 -6.47 -21.88
C SER A 140 11.67 -6.56 -20.53
N TYR A 141 12.31 -6.07 -19.46
CA TYR A 141 11.66 -5.94 -18.16
C TYR A 141 10.98 -4.57 -18.05
N GLN A 142 9.71 -4.58 -17.71
CA GLN A 142 8.89 -3.40 -17.42
C GLN A 142 8.69 -3.28 -15.92
N LEU A 143 8.81 -2.05 -15.41
CA LEU A 143 8.38 -1.64 -14.09
C LEU A 143 7.20 -0.69 -14.26
N ALA A 144 6.11 -0.92 -13.56
CA ALA A 144 5.05 0.06 -13.36
C ALA A 144 5.08 0.59 -11.93
N ILE A 145 4.69 1.84 -11.76
CA ILE A 145 4.69 2.54 -10.47
C ILE A 145 3.42 3.35 -10.37
N VAL A 146 2.65 3.16 -9.32
CA VAL A 146 1.64 4.13 -8.90
C VAL A 146 2.37 5.37 -8.40
N ASN A 147 2.01 6.53 -8.92
CA ASN A 147 2.65 7.79 -8.55
C ASN A 147 1.63 8.86 -8.21
N HIS A 148 1.87 9.55 -7.09
CA HIS A 148 0.98 10.58 -6.57
C HIS A 148 1.42 12.02 -6.83
N MET A 149 2.65 12.22 -7.32
CA MET A 149 3.22 13.56 -7.52
C MET A 149 3.80 13.76 -8.93
N PRO A 150 3.65 14.96 -9.51
CA PRO A 150 2.82 16.09 -9.05
C PRO A 150 1.33 15.83 -9.26
N THR A 151 0.97 14.83 -10.06
CA THR A 151 -0.37 14.36 -10.38
C THR A 151 -0.44 12.85 -10.23
N GLU A 152 -1.65 12.33 -10.08
CA GLU A 152 -1.91 10.89 -10.00
C GLU A 152 -1.68 10.23 -11.36
N THR A 153 -0.69 9.33 -11.44
CA THR A 153 -0.31 8.66 -12.68
C THR A 153 0.12 7.22 -12.43
N ILE A 154 0.15 6.40 -13.49
CA ILE A 154 0.99 5.21 -13.55
C ILE A 154 2.20 5.55 -14.40
N GLU A 155 3.40 5.38 -13.84
CA GLU A 155 4.67 5.59 -14.52
C GLU A 155 5.22 4.25 -15.02
N LEU A 156 5.70 4.23 -16.25
CA LEU A 156 6.21 3.02 -16.91
C LEU A 156 7.69 3.18 -17.22
N PHE A 157 8.49 2.24 -16.72
CA PHE A 157 9.93 2.22 -16.92
C PHE A 157 10.38 0.91 -17.54
N GLN A 158 11.43 0.97 -18.32
CA GLN A 158 12.23 -0.19 -18.70
C GLN A 158 13.35 -0.37 -17.67
N LEU A 159 13.35 -1.51 -17.00
CA LEU A 159 14.46 -1.93 -16.15
C LEU A 159 15.61 -2.45 -17.01
N ARG A 160 16.83 -1.97 -16.81
CA ARG A 160 18.00 -2.32 -17.59
C ARG A 160 19.18 -2.66 -16.69
N GLU A 161 19.88 -3.71 -17.06
CA GLU A 161 21.15 -4.05 -16.44
C GLU A 161 22.29 -3.73 -17.42
N ILE A 162 23.23 -2.89 -17.02
CA ILE A 162 24.39 -2.49 -17.79
C ILE A 162 25.63 -2.62 -16.90
N ASN A 163 26.56 -3.48 -17.28
CA ASN A 163 27.79 -3.75 -16.50
C ASN A 163 27.50 -4.08 -15.03
N ASP A 164 26.63 -5.05 -14.79
CA ASP A 164 26.17 -5.49 -13.47
C ASP A 164 25.55 -4.37 -12.61
N THR A 165 25.00 -3.35 -13.29
CA THR A 165 24.35 -2.22 -12.62
C THR A 165 22.96 -2.00 -13.18
N TRP A 166 21.96 -2.04 -12.29
CA TRP A 166 20.57 -1.76 -12.62
C TRP A 166 20.30 -0.27 -12.74
N SER A 167 19.51 0.11 -13.73
CA SER A 167 19.04 1.48 -14.00
C SER A 167 17.64 1.46 -14.60
N LEU A 168 16.96 2.59 -14.57
CA LEU A 168 15.62 2.76 -15.13
C LEU A 168 15.66 3.70 -16.33
N ARG A 169 14.94 3.31 -17.38
CA ARG A 169 14.63 4.19 -18.50
C ARG A 169 13.14 4.44 -18.52
N TRP A 170 12.72 5.69 -18.31
CA TRP A 170 11.31 6.07 -18.42
C TRP A 170 10.79 5.85 -19.83
N ARG A 171 9.64 5.21 -19.97
CA ARG A 171 9.04 4.81 -21.25
C ARG A 171 7.62 5.33 -21.40
N GLY A 172 7.09 6.04 -20.43
CA GLY A 172 5.78 6.64 -20.52
C GLY A 172 5.04 6.74 -19.21
N CYS A 173 3.90 7.38 -19.27
CA CYS A 173 2.97 7.50 -18.16
C CYS A 173 1.51 7.38 -18.64
N VAL A 174 0.60 7.21 -17.67
CA VAL A 174 -0.84 7.19 -17.86
C VAL A 174 -1.47 8.02 -16.75
N ASP A 175 -2.16 9.10 -17.12
CA ASP A 175 -2.88 9.94 -16.17
C ASP A 175 -4.08 9.19 -15.58
N ALA A 176 -4.27 9.27 -14.26
CA ALA A 176 -5.44 8.69 -13.62
C ALA A 176 -6.74 9.38 -14.08
N PRO A 177 -7.88 8.66 -14.09
CA PRO A 177 -9.18 9.28 -14.27
C PRO A 177 -9.46 10.37 -13.23
N VAL A 178 -10.40 11.26 -13.52
CA VAL A 178 -10.82 12.31 -12.58
C VAL A 178 -11.24 11.68 -11.25
N HIS A 179 -10.71 12.19 -10.15
CA HIS A 179 -10.86 11.65 -8.79
C HIS A 179 -10.21 10.28 -8.56
N GLY A 180 -9.42 9.79 -9.51
CA GLY A 180 -8.59 8.59 -9.31
C GLY A 180 -7.62 8.78 -8.15
N TYR A 181 -7.49 7.75 -7.30
CA TYR A 181 -6.50 7.67 -6.23
C TYR A 181 -6.11 6.21 -6.09
N PHE A 182 -4.98 5.89 -6.71
CA PHE A 182 -4.52 4.53 -6.87
C PHE A 182 -3.68 4.07 -5.66
N ASN A 183 -3.58 2.77 -5.47
CA ASN A 183 -2.69 2.19 -4.47
C ASN A 183 -1.61 1.33 -5.13
N ASP A 184 -2.01 0.28 -5.84
CA ASP A 184 -1.09 -0.72 -6.34
C ASP A 184 -1.42 -1.12 -7.78
N VAL A 185 -0.44 -1.69 -8.49
CA VAL A 185 -0.50 -2.02 -9.92
C VAL A 185 0.04 -3.42 -10.19
N ALA A 186 -0.64 -4.19 -11.05
CA ALA A 186 -0.22 -5.51 -11.51
C ALA A 186 -0.06 -5.53 -13.04
N LEU A 187 1.14 -5.81 -13.52
CA LEU A 187 1.54 -5.77 -14.94
C LEU A 187 1.23 -7.06 -15.68
N LYS A 188 0.77 -6.93 -16.92
CA LYS A 188 0.73 -8.03 -17.87
C LYS A 188 1.93 -8.02 -18.82
N SER A 189 2.30 -9.20 -19.30
CA SER A 189 3.39 -9.39 -20.26
C SER A 189 3.20 -8.63 -21.59
N ASN A 190 1.95 -8.29 -21.95
CA ASN A 190 1.64 -7.47 -23.11
C ASN A 190 1.76 -5.95 -22.88
N GLY A 191 2.08 -5.54 -21.65
CA GLY A 191 2.23 -4.14 -21.25
C GLY A 191 0.95 -3.43 -20.79
N SER A 192 -0.21 -4.12 -20.78
CA SER A 192 -1.39 -3.66 -20.06
C SER A 192 -1.23 -3.91 -18.55
N PHE A 193 -2.10 -3.33 -17.73
CA PHE A 193 -2.02 -3.50 -16.28
C PHE A 193 -3.39 -3.41 -15.61
N TYR A 194 -3.47 -3.96 -14.41
CA TYR A 194 -4.54 -3.72 -13.46
C TYR A 194 -4.05 -2.76 -12.39
N VAL A 195 -4.95 -1.90 -11.88
CA VAL A 195 -4.63 -0.94 -10.83
C VAL A 195 -5.80 -0.79 -9.87
N SER A 196 -5.52 -0.82 -8.59
CA SER A 196 -6.52 -0.61 -7.55
C SER A 196 -6.85 0.86 -7.37
N GLN A 197 -8.14 1.19 -7.40
CA GLN A 197 -8.72 2.48 -7.03
C GLN A 197 -9.18 2.39 -5.57
N MET A 198 -8.48 3.06 -4.64
CA MET A 198 -8.77 2.97 -3.21
C MET A 198 -10.12 3.59 -2.84
N TYR A 199 -10.25 4.86 -3.13
CA TYR A 199 -11.41 5.71 -2.84
C TYR A 199 -11.31 7.01 -3.65
N ASP A 200 -12.34 7.87 -3.63
CA ASP A 200 -12.31 9.19 -4.28
C ASP A 200 -11.22 10.07 -3.63
N LYS A 201 -10.30 10.61 -4.41
CA LYS A 201 -9.17 11.43 -3.96
C LYS A 201 -9.55 12.60 -3.04
N ASN A 202 -10.79 13.07 -3.11
CA ASN A 202 -11.29 14.15 -2.25
C ASN A 202 -11.86 13.66 -0.91
N THR A 203 -11.80 12.36 -0.61
CA THR A 203 -12.27 11.79 0.64
C THR A 203 -11.44 12.32 1.81
N SER A 204 -12.09 12.89 2.82
CA SER A 204 -11.40 13.41 4.01
C SER A 204 -10.96 12.27 4.95
N LEU A 205 -9.96 12.52 5.80
CA LEU A 205 -9.52 11.57 6.85
C LEU A 205 -10.67 11.16 7.77
N PHE A 206 -11.57 12.08 8.13
CA PHE A 206 -12.75 11.76 8.92
C PHE A 206 -13.66 10.75 8.20
N MET A 207 -13.89 10.96 6.91
CA MET A 207 -14.70 10.04 6.11
C MET A 207 -14.02 8.69 5.96
N LEU A 208 -12.68 8.64 5.80
CA LEU A 208 -11.93 7.38 5.78
C LEU A 208 -12.13 6.57 7.07
N ALA A 209 -12.11 7.23 8.24
CA ALA A 209 -12.37 6.56 9.51
C ALA A 209 -13.81 6.02 9.60
N VAL A 210 -14.80 6.72 9.02
CA VAL A 210 -16.19 6.24 8.92
C VAL A 210 -16.26 5.02 7.99
N LEU A 211 -15.63 5.08 6.84
CA LEU A 211 -15.63 4.01 5.83
C LEU A 211 -14.91 2.74 6.33
N ASP A 212 -13.79 2.91 7.05
CA ASP A 212 -13.13 1.77 7.73
C ASP A 212 -14.07 1.10 8.73
N ASN A 213 -14.90 1.86 9.44
CA ASN A 213 -15.83 1.33 10.42
C ASN A 213 -17.06 0.66 9.76
N THR A 214 -17.60 1.26 8.70
CA THR A 214 -18.81 0.76 8.03
C THR A 214 -18.52 -0.37 7.04
N LYS A 215 -17.27 -0.50 6.60
CA LYS A 215 -16.83 -1.48 5.58
C LYS A 215 -17.58 -1.34 4.25
N GLU A 216 -18.03 -0.13 3.94
CA GLU A 216 -18.69 0.15 2.66
C GLU A 216 -17.68 0.10 1.51
N ASP A 217 -18.15 -0.27 0.33
CA ASP A 217 -17.34 -0.26 -0.88
C ASP A 217 -16.91 1.17 -1.24
N THR A 218 -15.61 1.38 -1.36
CA THR A 218 -15.02 2.70 -1.64
C THR A 218 -14.37 2.78 -3.01
N GLY A 219 -14.01 1.64 -3.58
CA GLY A 219 -13.25 1.55 -4.81
C GLY A 219 -13.44 0.22 -5.52
N TYR A 220 -12.61 -0.02 -6.50
CA TYR A 220 -12.62 -1.17 -7.40
C TYR A 220 -11.28 -1.26 -8.14
N VAL A 221 -11.11 -2.25 -9.02
CA VAL A 221 -9.94 -2.37 -9.87
C VAL A 221 -10.24 -1.85 -11.29
N TYR A 222 -9.28 -1.12 -11.88
CA TYR A 222 -9.26 -0.81 -13.29
C TYR A 222 -8.37 -1.79 -14.05
N HIS A 223 -8.73 -2.07 -15.30
CA HIS A 223 -7.84 -2.60 -16.33
C HIS A 223 -7.50 -1.48 -17.30
N TRP A 224 -6.23 -1.23 -17.55
CA TRP A 224 -5.78 -0.28 -18.56
C TRP A 224 -5.15 -0.97 -19.74
N THR A 225 -5.50 -0.54 -20.93
CA THR A 225 -4.82 -0.91 -22.17
C THR A 225 -4.55 0.36 -22.99
N ARG A 226 -3.48 0.35 -23.77
CA ARG A 226 -3.13 1.51 -24.61
C ARG A 226 -4.21 1.84 -25.65
N GLN A 227 -5.03 0.87 -26.04
CA GLN A 227 -6.10 1.04 -27.04
C GLN A 227 -7.38 1.62 -26.43
N ASN A 228 -7.77 1.13 -25.26
CA ASN A 228 -9.08 1.42 -24.66
C ASN A 228 -9.01 2.43 -23.50
N GLY A 229 -7.81 2.68 -22.95
CA GLY A 229 -7.66 3.42 -21.69
C GLY A 229 -8.11 2.60 -20.50
N PHE A 230 -8.60 3.27 -19.44
CA PHE A 230 -9.09 2.61 -18.23
C PHE A 230 -10.52 2.07 -18.41
N GLU A 231 -10.70 0.82 -18.09
CA GLU A 231 -11.99 0.12 -18.03
C GLU A 231 -12.14 -0.48 -16.61
N ARG A 232 -13.28 -0.20 -15.96
CA ARG A 232 -13.56 -0.76 -14.64
C ARG A 232 -13.77 -2.27 -14.74
N LEU A 233 -13.04 -3.03 -13.94
CA LEU A 233 -13.19 -4.47 -13.85
C LEU A 233 -14.46 -4.80 -13.06
N LYS A 234 -15.35 -5.61 -13.62
CA LYS A 234 -16.63 -5.94 -12.99
C LYS A 234 -16.43 -6.79 -11.72
N ASN A 235 -17.33 -6.63 -10.77
CA ASN A 235 -17.36 -7.41 -9.53
C ASN A 235 -16.09 -7.32 -8.67
N THR A 236 -15.34 -6.21 -8.79
CA THR A 236 -14.16 -5.90 -7.96
C THR A 236 -14.43 -4.77 -6.95
N ASP A 237 -15.70 -4.39 -6.79
CA ASP A 237 -16.08 -3.41 -5.78
C ASP A 237 -15.74 -3.89 -4.39
N GLY A 238 -15.23 -3.02 -3.55
CA GLY A 238 -14.89 -3.38 -2.18
C GLY A 238 -14.44 -2.21 -1.32
N ALA A 239 -14.33 -2.50 -0.03
CA ALA A 239 -13.92 -1.55 0.98
C ALA A 239 -12.40 -1.36 0.95
N PHE A 240 -11.96 -0.29 0.33
CA PHE A 240 -10.57 0.08 0.12
C PHE A 240 -9.76 -1.02 -0.60
N PRO A 241 -9.96 -1.21 -1.93
CA PRO A 241 -9.02 -2.00 -2.74
C PRO A 241 -7.61 -1.44 -2.59
N ASN A 242 -6.68 -2.29 -2.18
CA ASN A 242 -5.30 -1.97 -1.86
C ASN A 242 -4.37 -2.76 -2.78
N GLY A 243 -3.51 -3.63 -2.28
CA GLY A 243 -2.61 -4.44 -3.08
C GLY A 243 -3.32 -5.27 -4.15
N VAL A 244 -2.76 -5.33 -5.34
CA VAL A 244 -3.20 -6.17 -6.45
C VAL A 244 -2.01 -6.92 -7.05
N GLU A 245 -2.18 -8.23 -7.34
CA GLU A 245 -1.13 -9.04 -7.93
C GLU A 245 -1.69 -10.07 -8.91
N LEU A 246 -1.00 -10.32 -10.00
CA LEU A 246 -1.40 -11.32 -11.02
C LEU A 246 -0.74 -12.67 -10.76
N SER A 247 -1.50 -13.76 -10.99
CA SER A 247 -0.88 -15.08 -11.13
C SER A 247 0.11 -15.10 -12.32
N GLU A 248 1.14 -15.94 -12.24
CA GLU A 248 2.17 -16.05 -13.28
C GLU A 248 1.59 -16.36 -14.68
N ASP A 249 0.50 -17.13 -14.74
CA ASP A 249 -0.22 -17.44 -15.99
C ASP A 249 -1.19 -16.34 -16.43
N GLU A 250 -1.25 -15.23 -15.72
CA GLU A 250 -2.14 -14.07 -15.93
C GLU A 250 -3.64 -14.44 -15.98
N SER A 251 -4.05 -15.54 -15.36
CA SER A 251 -5.45 -15.99 -15.36
C SER A 251 -6.25 -15.48 -14.16
N ASN A 252 -5.57 -15.14 -13.07
CA ASN A 252 -6.18 -14.68 -11.83
C ASN A 252 -5.54 -13.38 -11.36
N LEU A 253 -6.37 -12.53 -10.75
CA LEU A 253 -5.94 -11.34 -10.03
C LEU A 253 -6.22 -11.53 -8.54
N PHE A 254 -5.23 -11.33 -7.70
CA PHE A 254 -5.40 -11.28 -6.26
C PHE A 254 -5.61 -9.82 -5.84
N ILE A 255 -6.56 -9.59 -4.93
CA ILE A 255 -6.96 -8.23 -4.54
C ILE A 255 -7.08 -8.19 -3.03
N ASN A 256 -6.35 -7.31 -2.39
CA ASN A 256 -6.55 -6.95 -0.99
C ASN A 256 -7.63 -5.87 -0.87
N TYR A 257 -8.51 -6.05 0.10
CA TYR A 257 -9.49 -5.06 0.51
C TYR A 257 -9.15 -4.64 1.95
N ALA A 258 -8.45 -3.51 2.09
CA ALA A 258 -7.87 -3.08 3.37
C ALA A 258 -8.93 -2.93 4.46
N PHE A 259 -9.96 -2.12 4.25
CA PHE A 259 -11.06 -1.99 5.20
C PHE A 259 -11.97 -3.23 5.24
N GLY A 260 -11.96 -4.04 4.19
CA GLY A 260 -12.66 -5.32 4.14
C GLY A 260 -11.99 -6.44 4.95
N ASN A 261 -10.74 -6.24 5.41
CA ASN A 261 -9.94 -7.24 6.14
C ASN A 261 -9.85 -8.58 5.40
N LYS A 262 -9.64 -8.55 4.08
CA LYS A 262 -9.66 -9.75 3.25
C LYS A 262 -8.77 -9.64 2.01
N THR A 263 -8.28 -10.81 1.56
CA THR A 263 -7.70 -11.03 0.24
C THR A 263 -8.68 -11.86 -0.59
N SER A 264 -8.90 -11.49 -1.85
CA SER A 264 -9.77 -12.23 -2.77
C SER A 264 -9.02 -12.67 -4.02
N LYS A 265 -9.31 -13.85 -4.50
CA LYS A 265 -8.89 -14.38 -5.80
C LYS A 265 -9.99 -14.11 -6.82
N TYR A 266 -9.67 -13.33 -7.83
CA TYR A 266 -10.58 -12.98 -8.92
C TYR A 266 -10.14 -13.67 -10.21
N ASN A 267 -11.03 -14.41 -10.85
CA ASN A 267 -10.78 -15.07 -12.13
C ASN A 267 -11.10 -14.11 -13.28
N LEU A 268 -10.11 -13.81 -14.10
CA LEU A 268 -10.21 -12.83 -15.19
C LEU A 268 -11.11 -13.31 -16.34
N MET A 269 -11.27 -14.61 -16.54
CA MET A 269 -12.11 -15.16 -17.60
C MET A 269 -13.59 -15.19 -17.20
N SER A 270 -13.89 -15.60 -15.97
CA SER A 270 -15.28 -15.65 -15.46
C SER A 270 -15.77 -14.31 -14.91
N GLU A 271 -14.88 -13.32 -14.80
CA GLU A 271 -15.13 -12.01 -14.19
C GLU A 271 -15.76 -12.11 -12.78
N SER A 272 -15.26 -13.02 -11.94
CA SER A 272 -15.84 -13.30 -10.62
C SER A 272 -14.82 -13.68 -9.56
N ILE A 273 -15.13 -13.37 -8.28
CA ILE A 273 -14.37 -13.84 -7.13
C ILE A 273 -14.59 -15.34 -6.95
N GLU A 274 -13.51 -16.13 -6.91
CA GLU A 274 -13.53 -17.59 -6.71
C GLU A 274 -13.22 -18.02 -5.28
N ALA A 275 -12.35 -17.23 -4.59
CA ALA A 275 -11.96 -17.52 -3.22
C ALA A 275 -11.73 -16.22 -2.44
N THR A 276 -11.88 -16.30 -1.13
CA THR A 276 -11.61 -15.18 -0.23
C THR A 276 -11.01 -15.70 1.08
N PHE A 277 -9.91 -15.07 1.52
CA PHE A 277 -9.33 -15.27 2.84
C PHE A 277 -9.59 -14.02 3.68
N SER A 278 -10.24 -14.19 4.84
CA SER A 278 -10.43 -13.11 5.82
C SER A 278 -9.36 -13.18 6.89
N MET A 279 -8.85 -12.03 7.29
CA MET A 279 -7.78 -11.92 8.28
C MET A 279 -8.11 -10.90 9.37
N ASN A 280 -7.41 -10.99 10.48
CA ASN A 280 -7.38 -9.90 11.44
C ASN A 280 -6.34 -8.88 10.95
N GLY A 281 -6.69 -7.59 11.00
CA GLY A 281 -5.81 -6.53 10.51
C GLY A 281 -6.17 -6.05 9.10
N ILE A 282 -5.42 -5.08 8.65
CA ILE A 282 -5.61 -4.35 7.40
C ILE A 282 -4.61 -4.90 6.38
N PRO A 283 -5.01 -5.74 5.40
CA PRO A 283 -4.10 -6.20 4.35
C PRO A 283 -3.70 -5.04 3.45
N ASP A 284 -2.43 -5.04 3.05
CA ASP A 284 -1.84 -4.00 2.21
C ASP A 284 -1.35 -4.61 0.88
N ASN A 285 -0.05 -4.72 0.62
CA ASN A 285 0.48 -5.27 -0.63
C ASN A 285 0.52 -6.80 -0.65
N ILE A 286 0.54 -7.37 -1.88
CA ILE A 286 0.62 -8.81 -2.14
C ILE A 286 1.89 -9.06 -2.95
N THR A 287 2.62 -10.14 -2.65
CA THR A 287 3.70 -10.63 -3.49
C THR A 287 3.55 -12.11 -3.80
N ILE A 288 4.05 -12.55 -4.98
CA ILE A 288 4.03 -13.94 -5.40
C ILE A 288 5.32 -14.66 -4.97
N ASP A 289 5.16 -15.90 -4.52
CA ASP A 289 6.25 -16.82 -4.19
C ASP A 289 5.92 -18.24 -4.71
N GLY A 290 6.19 -18.50 -5.99
CA GLY A 290 5.80 -19.73 -6.67
C GLY A 290 4.29 -19.98 -6.62
N ASP A 291 3.86 -21.10 -6.03
CA ASP A 291 2.43 -21.44 -5.87
C ASP A 291 1.72 -20.70 -4.72
N TYR A 292 2.43 -19.77 -4.08
CA TYR A 292 1.97 -19.10 -2.85
C TYR A 292 1.93 -17.59 -3.03
N LEU A 293 1.28 -16.94 -2.06
CA LEU A 293 1.22 -15.49 -1.88
C LEU A 293 1.75 -15.12 -0.50
N TRP A 294 2.42 -14.00 -0.42
CA TRP A 294 2.62 -13.29 0.82
C TRP A 294 1.74 -12.04 0.85
N VAL A 295 1.07 -11.82 1.97
CA VAL A 295 0.25 -10.63 2.20
C VAL A 295 0.79 -9.92 3.43
N GLY A 296 1.30 -8.71 3.23
CA GLY A 296 1.62 -7.80 4.32
C GLY A 296 0.33 -7.25 4.94
N ALA A 297 0.26 -7.18 6.27
CA ALA A 297 -0.92 -6.67 6.95
C ALA A 297 -0.58 -5.95 8.25
N GLN A 298 -1.29 -4.87 8.52
CA GLN A 298 -1.24 -4.12 9.76
C GLN A 298 -2.17 -4.82 10.77
N ASP A 299 -1.61 -5.46 11.82
CA ASP A 299 -2.38 -6.24 12.82
C ASP A 299 -2.95 -5.33 13.93
N HIS A 300 -3.58 -4.23 13.53
CA HIS A 300 -4.21 -3.23 14.39
C HIS A 300 -5.39 -2.57 13.67
N SER A 301 -6.17 -1.76 14.38
CA SER A 301 -7.26 -0.98 13.77
C SER A 301 -6.78 0.34 13.18
N GLY A 302 -7.56 0.92 12.26
CA GLY A 302 -7.30 2.28 11.77
C GLY A 302 -7.32 3.33 12.89
N LEU A 303 -8.09 3.11 13.96
CA LEU A 303 -8.11 4.00 15.12
C LEU A 303 -6.81 3.90 15.94
N ASP A 304 -6.24 2.70 16.13
CA ASP A 304 -4.91 2.53 16.75
C ASP A 304 -3.85 3.30 15.97
N SER A 305 -3.90 3.23 14.62
CA SER A 305 -3.03 4.00 13.74
C SER A 305 -3.14 5.51 13.97
N LEU A 306 -4.35 6.04 14.07
CA LEU A 306 -4.59 7.47 14.33
C LEU A 306 -4.09 7.90 15.71
N ILE A 307 -4.21 7.04 16.73
CA ILE A 307 -3.81 7.35 18.11
C ILE A 307 -2.29 7.30 18.27
N HIS A 308 -1.66 6.25 17.78
CA HIS A 308 -0.25 5.95 18.07
C HIS A 308 0.71 6.42 16.99
N CYS A 309 0.25 6.59 15.75
CA CYS A 309 1.08 6.96 14.60
C CYS A 309 0.49 8.08 13.74
N GLY A 310 -0.69 8.59 14.10
CA GLY A 310 -1.42 9.61 13.36
C GLY A 310 -1.42 10.99 14.01
N VAL A 311 -2.45 11.77 13.72
CA VAL A 311 -2.62 13.18 14.12
C VAL A 311 -2.54 13.40 15.64
N PHE A 312 -2.79 12.37 16.44
CA PHE A 312 -2.76 12.44 17.91
C PHE A 312 -1.40 12.05 18.51
N ALA A 313 -0.49 11.52 17.72
CA ALA A 313 0.87 11.21 18.15
C ALA A 313 1.75 12.46 17.96
N ASN A 314 2.05 13.16 19.05
CA ASN A 314 2.67 14.49 19.03
C ASN A 314 4.04 14.53 18.29
N ASP A 315 4.77 13.43 18.20
CA ASP A 315 6.14 13.41 17.71
C ASP A 315 6.29 12.79 16.31
N VAL A 316 5.28 12.02 15.84
CA VAL A 316 5.36 11.26 14.57
C VAL A 316 5.28 12.18 13.35
N PHE A 317 4.63 13.35 13.46
CA PHE A 317 4.51 14.31 12.35
C PHE A 317 5.60 15.37 12.30
N GLU A 318 6.43 15.53 13.35
CA GLU A 318 7.55 16.47 13.31
C GLU A 318 8.67 15.96 12.40
N ASP A 319 8.84 14.64 12.30
CA ASP A 319 9.73 14.00 11.34
C ASP A 319 9.14 12.66 10.84
N PRO A 320 8.25 12.68 9.84
CA PRO A 320 7.63 11.47 9.29
C PRO A 320 8.63 10.50 8.64
N MET A 321 9.90 10.90 8.49
CA MET A 321 10.96 10.15 7.82
C MET A 321 11.78 9.30 8.79
N THR A 322 11.84 9.68 10.07
CA THR A 322 12.71 9.03 11.06
C THR A 322 11.94 8.31 12.18
N ASN A 323 10.67 8.65 12.36
CA ASN A 323 9.86 8.07 13.42
C ASN A 323 9.09 6.85 12.92
N GLN A 324 9.42 5.68 13.49
CA GLN A 324 8.70 4.44 13.21
C GLN A 324 7.35 4.42 13.92
N CYS A 325 6.32 3.99 13.20
CA CYS A 325 5.06 3.64 13.83
C CYS A 325 5.18 2.25 14.52
N PRO A 326 5.11 2.13 15.84
CA PRO A 326 5.45 0.90 16.57
C PRO A 326 4.30 -0.11 16.64
N LEU A 327 3.30 -0.02 15.78
CA LEU A 327 2.12 -0.85 15.83
C LEU A 327 2.36 -2.27 15.31
N PRO A 328 1.65 -3.28 15.85
CA PRO A 328 1.77 -4.66 15.42
C PRO A 328 1.48 -4.87 13.94
N PHE A 329 2.12 -5.89 13.37
CA PHE A 329 1.90 -6.31 12.01
C PHE A 329 1.91 -7.84 11.85
N ALA A 330 1.44 -8.30 10.70
CA ALA A 330 1.45 -9.70 10.33
C ALA A 330 1.86 -9.88 8.86
N ALA A 331 2.38 -11.06 8.54
CA ALA A 331 2.48 -11.56 7.17
C ALA A 331 1.73 -12.89 7.08
N TYR A 332 0.89 -13.03 6.06
CA TYR A 332 0.13 -14.24 5.80
C TYR A 332 0.68 -14.95 4.57
N HIS A 333 0.97 -16.24 4.71
CA HIS A 333 1.40 -17.12 3.62
C HIS A 333 0.21 -17.94 3.15
N LEU A 334 -0.27 -17.70 1.94
CA LEU A 334 -1.49 -18.29 1.39
C LEU A 334 -1.18 -19.10 0.13
N LYS A 335 -1.94 -20.15 -0.14
CA LYS A 335 -1.89 -20.84 -1.44
C LYS A 335 -2.62 -20.02 -2.50
N GLN A 336 -2.04 -19.86 -3.69
CA GLN A 336 -2.71 -19.18 -4.81
C GLN A 336 -3.98 -19.92 -5.28
N SER A 337 -4.02 -21.25 -5.15
CA SER A 337 -5.11 -22.07 -5.69
C SER A 337 -6.47 -21.75 -5.06
N ASP A 338 -6.52 -21.61 -3.73
CA ASP A 338 -7.77 -21.52 -2.96
C ASP A 338 -7.71 -20.49 -1.79
N LEU A 339 -6.60 -19.76 -1.67
CA LEU A 339 -6.31 -18.84 -0.58
C LEU A 339 -6.28 -19.49 0.81
N SER A 340 -6.10 -20.83 0.88
CA SER A 340 -5.93 -21.48 2.18
C SER A 340 -4.65 -21.03 2.87
N LEU A 341 -4.74 -20.75 4.17
CA LEU A 341 -3.62 -20.34 5.00
C LEU A 341 -2.62 -21.48 5.15
N VAL A 342 -1.36 -21.21 4.80
CA VAL A 342 -0.22 -22.09 5.04
C VAL A 342 0.41 -21.75 6.39
N ASN A 343 0.75 -20.48 6.58
CA ASN A 343 1.37 -19.99 7.81
C ASN A 343 1.07 -18.49 8.01
N SER A 344 1.30 -17.99 9.23
CA SER A 344 1.24 -16.56 9.54
C SER A 344 2.33 -16.19 10.54
N TYR A 345 2.97 -15.08 10.28
CA TYR A 345 3.99 -14.48 11.13
C TYR A 345 3.42 -13.20 11.73
N LYS A 346 3.44 -13.10 13.06
CA LYS A 346 2.88 -11.95 13.79
C LYS A 346 3.94 -11.33 14.67
N TYR A 347 4.03 -10.02 14.61
CA TYR A 347 5.03 -9.24 15.31
C TYR A 347 4.38 -8.09 16.08
N SER A 348 4.84 -7.91 17.31
CA SER A 348 4.47 -6.79 18.16
C SER A 348 5.66 -6.38 19.03
N ASN A 349 5.78 -5.10 19.33
CA ASN A 349 6.86 -4.56 20.15
C ASN A 349 8.27 -4.91 19.63
N THR A 350 8.44 -4.93 18.31
CA THR A 350 9.72 -5.14 17.62
C THR A 350 10.28 -3.80 17.11
N VAL A 351 11.41 -3.90 16.42
CA VAL A 351 12.12 -2.73 15.84
C VAL A 351 11.47 -2.17 14.56
N MET A 352 10.32 -2.68 14.18
CA MET A 352 9.52 -2.25 13.02
C MET A 352 8.03 -2.42 13.34
N GLY A 353 7.18 -1.65 12.69
CA GLY A 353 5.72 -1.77 12.76
C GLY A 353 5.03 -1.31 11.47
N THR A 354 3.73 -1.41 11.42
CA THR A 354 2.89 -0.96 10.28
C THR A 354 3.38 -1.45 8.92
N VAL A 355 3.64 -2.75 8.83
CA VAL A 355 4.15 -3.37 7.59
C VAL A 355 3.08 -3.32 6.50
N THR A 356 3.50 -2.92 5.30
CA THR A 356 2.69 -2.85 4.09
C THR A 356 2.94 -4.03 3.16
N VAL A 357 4.19 -4.49 3.06
CA VAL A 357 4.58 -5.56 2.15
C VAL A 357 5.39 -6.64 2.86
N ALA A 358 5.22 -7.88 2.43
CA ALA A 358 6.06 -9.01 2.80
C ALA A 358 6.57 -9.69 1.52
N LEU A 359 7.89 -9.75 1.32
CA LEU A 359 8.54 -10.27 0.11
C LEU A 359 9.54 -11.37 0.46
N SER A 360 9.33 -12.57 -0.09
CA SER A 360 10.27 -13.70 0.07
C SER A 360 11.40 -13.63 -0.95
N VAL A 361 12.65 -13.59 -0.47
CA VAL A 361 13.85 -13.63 -1.33
C VAL A 361 14.93 -14.47 -0.67
N ASN A 362 15.42 -15.50 -1.36
CA ASN A 362 16.56 -16.31 -0.92
C ASN A 362 16.43 -16.89 0.50
N GLY A 363 15.22 -17.31 0.89
CA GLY A 363 14.95 -17.92 2.21
C GLY A 363 14.79 -16.91 3.35
N LYS A 364 14.69 -15.63 3.02
CA LYS A 364 14.33 -14.55 3.95
C LYS A 364 13.01 -13.94 3.56
N LEU A 365 12.26 -13.47 4.55
CA LEU A 365 11.07 -12.66 4.35
C LEU A 365 11.42 -11.21 4.70
N PHE A 366 11.31 -10.32 3.72
CA PHE A 366 11.56 -8.89 3.86
C PHE A 366 10.24 -8.15 4.08
N PHE A 367 10.28 -7.08 4.87
CA PHE A 367 9.14 -6.26 5.24
C PHE A 367 9.40 -4.80 4.92
N GLY A 368 8.46 -4.16 4.21
CA GLY A 368 8.40 -2.72 4.01
C GLY A 368 7.33 -2.06 4.88
N THR A 369 7.33 -0.73 4.93
CA THR A 369 6.39 0.06 5.73
C THR A 369 6.11 1.40 5.08
N TYR A 370 4.88 1.90 5.18
CA TYR A 370 4.55 3.26 4.71
C TYR A 370 5.02 4.37 5.66
N HIS A 371 5.52 4.01 6.84
CA HIS A 371 5.91 4.98 7.86
C HIS A 371 7.16 4.54 8.63
N GLY A 372 8.32 4.94 8.13
CA GLY A 372 9.58 4.64 8.78
C GLY A 372 10.82 4.73 7.88
N ASP A 373 11.99 4.51 8.49
CA ASP A 373 13.32 4.67 7.89
C ASP A 373 14.01 3.35 7.52
N ARG A 374 13.27 2.21 7.54
CA ARG A 374 13.89 0.88 7.45
C ARG A 374 13.07 -0.16 6.71
N ILE A 375 13.78 -1.11 6.14
CA ILE A 375 13.29 -2.44 5.77
C ILE A 375 13.73 -3.41 6.85
N ALA A 376 12.91 -4.40 7.18
CA ALA A 376 13.31 -5.48 8.07
C ALA A 376 13.31 -6.82 7.35
N SER A 377 14.03 -7.81 7.88
CA SER A 377 13.95 -9.19 7.41
C SER A 377 14.02 -10.21 8.54
N VAL A 378 13.48 -11.41 8.26
CA VAL A 378 13.59 -12.60 9.10
C VAL A 378 13.93 -13.80 8.23
N GLU A 379 14.73 -14.74 8.78
CA GLU A 379 14.99 -16.02 8.10
C GLU A 379 13.72 -16.87 8.08
N LEU A 380 13.34 -17.37 6.91
CA LEU A 380 12.29 -18.38 6.80
C LEU A 380 12.83 -19.73 7.25
N SER A 381 12.18 -20.35 8.23
CA SER A 381 12.54 -21.71 8.64
C SER A 381 12.40 -22.66 7.44
N LYS A 382 13.42 -23.43 7.14
CA LYS A 382 13.30 -24.49 6.14
C LYS A 382 12.29 -25.51 6.65
N GLU A 383 11.13 -25.62 5.96
CA GLU A 383 10.20 -26.71 6.18
C GLU A 383 10.80 -28.08 5.81
#